data_29c58590c159902230112a5325c17802
#
_entry.id   29c58590c159902230112a5325c17802
#
_cell.length_a   1.000
_cell.length_b   1.000
_cell.length_c   1.000
_cell.angle_alpha   90.00
_cell.angle_beta   90.00
_cell.angle_gamma   90.00
#
_symmetry.space_group_name_H-M   'P 1'
#
loop_
_entity.id
_entity.type
_entity.pdbx_description
1 polymer ?
#
loop_
_entity_poly.entity_id
_entity_poly.type
_entity_poly.pdbx_seq_one_letter_code
_entity_poly.pdbx_strand_id
1 'polypeptide(L)'
;MQEEKGIIQSNEKIAKDTYRMKIAAGMAKDMKPGQFVNIKIDGYMLRRPISISSIEADGFVIVYKVVGDGTLALAKKHAHHIIDVFGPLGSSY
;
A
#
# COMPACT_ATOMS: atom_id res chain seq x y z
N MET A 1 12.00 -1.85 -9.89
CA MET A 1 10.77 -2.61 -9.68
C MET A 1 11.11 -3.89 -8.95
N GLN A 2 10.46 -4.12 -7.83
CA GLN A 2 10.83 -5.24 -6.95
C GLN A 2 9.65 -5.67 -6.09
N GLU A 3 9.74 -6.88 -5.55
CA GLU A 3 8.82 -7.40 -4.56
C GLU A 3 9.46 -7.26 -3.18
N GLU A 4 8.73 -6.72 -2.23
CA GLU A 4 9.27 -6.47 -0.89
C GLU A 4 8.21 -6.71 0.17
N LYS A 5 8.63 -7.25 1.31
CA LYS A 5 7.79 -7.38 2.50
C LYS A 5 7.93 -6.09 3.29
N GLY A 6 6.90 -5.26 3.24
CA GLY A 6 6.86 -4.05 4.05
C GLY A 6 6.20 -4.31 5.39
N ILE A 7 6.30 -3.33 6.28
CA ILE A 7 5.68 -3.40 7.60
C ILE A 7 4.67 -2.28 7.72
N ILE A 8 3.43 -2.64 8.05
CA ILE A 8 2.37 -1.65 8.26
C ILE A 8 2.66 -0.90 9.55
N GLN A 9 2.75 0.42 9.46
CA GLN A 9 2.95 1.29 10.62
C GLN A 9 1.63 1.83 11.14
N SER A 10 0.65 2.05 10.26
CA SER A 10 -0.68 2.47 10.64
C SER A 10 -1.66 2.10 9.54
N ASN A 11 -2.93 1.94 9.90
CA ASN A 11 -4.01 1.67 8.97
C ASN A 11 -5.27 2.26 9.57
N GLU A 12 -5.60 3.48 9.18
CA GLU A 12 -6.61 4.30 9.82
C GLU A 12 -7.76 4.63 8.89
N LYS A 13 -8.98 4.49 9.40
CA LYS A 13 -10.17 4.96 8.68
C LYS A 13 -10.20 6.49 8.76
N ILE A 14 -10.15 7.16 7.62
CA ILE A 14 -10.13 8.62 7.56
C ILE A 14 -11.43 9.21 7.04
N ALA A 15 -12.27 8.42 6.39
CA ALA A 15 -13.59 8.81 5.91
C ALA A 15 -14.40 7.54 5.69
N LYS A 16 -15.65 7.67 5.24
CA LYS A 16 -16.49 6.51 4.96
C LYS A 16 -15.80 5.60 3.94
N ASP A 17 -15.62 4.33 4.30
CA ASP A 17 -15.00 3.30 3.46
C ASP A 17 -13.61 3.67 2.94
N THR A 18 -12.95 4.64 3.57
CA THR A 18 -11.67 5.15 3.10
C THR A 18 -10.62 5.03 4.21
N TYR A 19 -9.48 4.43 3.88
CA TYR A 19 -8.41 4.17 4.82
C TYR A 19 -7.09 4.75 4.35
N ARG A 20 -6.28 5.13 5.31
CA ARG A 20 -4.92 5.63 5.08
C ARG A 20 -3.96 4.65 5.76
N MET A 21 -3.08 4.05 4.96
CA MET A 21 -2.11 3.09 5.47
C MET A 21 -0.69 3.59 5.22
N LYS A 22 0.12 3.60 6.27
CA LYS A 22 1.54 3.92 6.18
C LYS A 22 2.32 2.62 6.23
N ILE A 23 3.23 2.44 5.27
CA ILE A 23 4.01 1.22 5.10
C ILE A 23 5.49 1.57 5.11
N ALA A 24 6.27 0.92 5.98
CA ALA A 24 7.71 1.02 5.96
C ALA A 24 8.25 0.01 4.95
N ALA A 25 9.03 0.47 3.99
CA ALA A 25 9.60 -0.38 2.96
C ALA A 25 10.79 0.30 2.30
N GLY A 26 11.83 -0.47 2.02
CA GLY A 26 13.06 0.06 1.39
C GLY A 26 12.83 0.62 0.00
N MET A 27 11.84 0.09 -0.74
CA MET A 27 11.54 0.58 -2.08
C MET A 27 11.07 2.05 -2.11
N ALA A 28 10.73 2.63 -0.96
CA ALA A 28 10.30 4.03 -0.89
C ALA A 28 11.34 4.98 -1.46
N LYS A 29 12.61 4.66 -1.34
CA LYS A 29 13.71 5.49 -1.88
C LYS A 29 13.70 5.57 -3.40
N ASP A 30 13.05 4.61 -4.07
CA ASP A 30 12.97 4.56 -5.53
C ASP A 30 11.62 5.06 -6.06
N MET A 31 10.72 5.47 -5.18
CA MET A 31 9.40 5.93 -5.56
C MET A 31 9.42 7.37 -6.03
N LYS A 32 8.48 7.67 -6.95
CA LYS A 32 8.29 9.03 -7.47
C LYS A 32 6.80 9.35 -7.50
N PRO A 33 6.43 10.64 -7.40
CA PRO A 33 5.02 11.03 -7.49
C PRO A 33 4.37 10.52 -8.75
N GLY A 34 3.14 10.08 -8.64
CA GLY A 34 2.36 9.56 -9.77
C GLY A 34 2.46 8.06 -9.96
N GLN A 35 3.31 7.39 -9.19
CA GLN A 35 3.45 5.94 -9.27
C GLN A 35 2.43 5.22 -8.39
N PHE A 36 2.33 3.91 -8.59
CA PHE A 36 1.46 3.04 -7.79
C PHE A 36 2.21 1.77 -7.40
N VAL A 37 1.61 1.01 -6.51
CA VAL A 37 2.12 -0.31 -6.09
C VAL A 37 1.03 -1.35 -6.24
N ASN A 38 1.43 -2.60 -6.42
CA ASN A 38 0.52 -3.73 -6.39
C ASN A 38 0.65 -4.43 -5.05
N ILE A 39 -0.44 -4.46 -4.31
CA ILE A 39 -0.49 -5.04 -2.96
C ILE A 39 -1.04 -6.47 -3.05
N LYS A 40 -0.32 -7.42 -2.47
CA LYS A 40 -0.80 -8.78 -2.32
C LYS A 40 -1.66 -8.87 -1.07
N ILE A 41 -2.85 -9.44 -1.22
CA ILE A 41 -3.77 -9.61 -0.09
C ILE A 41 -3.94 -11.11 0.14
N ASP A 42 -3.74 -11.53 1.38
CA ASP A 42 -3.81 -12.94 1.75
C ASP A 42 -5.17 -13.53 1.38
N GLY A 43 -5.13 -14.70 0.74
CA GLY A 43 -6.33 -15.38 0.30
C GLY A 43 -6.85 -14.95 -1.07
N TYR A 44 -6.18 -13.98 -1.71
CA TYR A 44 -6.59 -13.49 -3.02
C TYR A 44 -5.47 -13.70 -4.04
N MET A 45 -5.83 -14.23 -5.20
CA MET A 45 -4.84 -14.57 -6.25
C MET A 45 -4.19 -13.35 -6.86
N LEU A 46 -4.99 -12.33 -7.16
CA LEU A 46 -4.52 -11.15 -7.88
C LEU A 46 -4.16 -10.04 -6.91
N ARG A 47 -3.03 -9.40 -7.19
CA ARG A 47 -2.64 -8.19 -6.46
C ARG A 47 -3.59 -7.05 -6.79
N ARG A 48 -3.69 -6.08 -5.88
CA ARG A 48 -4.52 -4.88 -6.06
C ARG A 48 -3.63 -3.69 -6.31
N PRO A 49 -3.81 -2.98 -7.44
CA PRO A 49 -3.06 -1.75 -7.71
C PRO A 49 -3.60 -0.60 -6.86
N ILE A 50 -2.71 0.09 -6.18
CA ILE A 50 -3.09 1.21 -5.32
C ILE A 50 -2.10 2.34 -5.54
N SER A 51 -2.61 3.54 -5.78
CA SER A 51 -1.78 4.72 -5.99
C SER A 51 -1.04 5.11 -4.72
N ILE A 52 0.20 5.56 -4.90
CA ILE A 52 0.99 6.10 -3.80
C ILE A 52 0.49 7.50 -3.51
N SER A 53 0.09 7.76 -2.26
CA SER A 53 -0.42 9.06 -1.83
C SER A 53 0.71 10.00 -1.44
N SER A 54 1.67 9.53 -0.67
CA SER A 54 2.84 10.31 -0.30
C SER A 54 4.03 9.41 -0.06
N ILE A 55 5.23 9.97 -0.19
CA ILE A 55 6.50 9.25 -0.05
C ILE A 55 7.25 9.85 1.12
N GLU A 56 7.80 8.99 1.98
CA GLU A 56 8.59 9.39 3.13
C GLU A 56 9.97 8.75 3.04
N ALA A 57 10.89 9.14 3.92
CA ALA A 57 12.28 8.69 3.85
C ALA A 57 12.41 7.15 3.93
N ASP A 58 11.60 6.53 4.75
CA ASP A 58 11.68 5.09 5.04
C ASP A 58 10.43 4.32 4.66
N GLY A 59 9.47 4.98 3.99
CA GLY A 59 8.21 4.34 3.67
C GLY A 59 7.33 5.19 2.79
N PHE A 60 6.09 4.76 2.65
CA PHE A 60 5.12 5.47 1.83
C PHE A 60 3.73 5.32 2.39
N VAL A 61 2.84 6.16 1.92
CA VAL A 61 1.44 6.19 2.35
C VAL A 61 0.54 5.89 1.16
N ILE A 62 -0.41 5.00 1.38
CA ILE A 62 -1.50 4.76 0.42
C ILE A 62 -2.81 5.18 1.05
N VAL A 63 -3.71 5.70 0.23
CA VAL A 63 -5.09 5.96 0.61
C VAL A 63 -5.95 5.12 -0.32
N TYR A 64 -6.80 4.29 0.25
CA TYR A 64 -7.59 3.37 -0.54
C TYR A 64 -9.02 3.32 -0.04
N LYS A 65 -9.93 2.95 -0.95
CA LYS A 65 -11.35 2.83 -0.64
C LYS A 65 -11.72 1.36 -0.59
N VAL A 66 -12.55 0.99 0.37
CA VAL A 66 -13.09 -0.36 0.46
C VAL A 66 -14.18 -0.50 -0.60
N VAL A 67 -13.89 -1.27 -1.63
CA VAL A 67 -14.80 -1.46 -2.77
C VAL A 67 -15.11 -2.93 -3.05
N GLY A 68 -14.55 -3.85 -2.26
CA GLY A 68 -14.78 -5.29 -2.43
C GLY A 68 -14.05 -6.07 -1.35
N ASP A 69 -14.10 -7.39 -1.45
CA ASP A 69 -13.56 -8.27 -0.40
C ASP A 69 -12.05 -8.10 -0.20
N GLY A 70 -11.31 -7.85 -1.29
CA GLY A 70 -9.86 -7.66 -1.19
C GLY A 70 -9.49 -6.43 -0.39
N THR A 71 -10.10 -5.29 -0.70
CA THR A 71 -9.83 -4.05 0.04
C THR A 71 -10.41 -4.10 1.45
N LEU A 72 -11.51 -4.84 1.66
CA LEU A 72 -12.03 -5.07 3.00
C LEU A 72 -11.03 -5.86 3.85
N ALA A 73 -10.42 -6.89 3.28
CA ALA A 73 -9.38 -7.66 3.98
C ALA A 73 -8.17 -6.77 4.30
N LEU A 74 -7.81 -5.88 3.39
CA LEU A 74 -6.72 -4.93 3.62
C LEU A 74 -7.05 -3.99 4.78
N ALA A 75 -8.29 -3.53 4.88
CA ALA A 75 -8.74 -2.63 5.93
C ALA A 75 -8.69 -3.28 7.33
N LYS A 76 -8.65 -4.60 7.40
CA LYS A 76 -8.57 -5.33 8.67
C LYS A 76 -7.15 -5.53 9.17
N LYS A 77 -6.14 -5.16 8.40
CA LYS A 77 -4.75 -5.29 8.82
C LYS A 77 -4.38 -4.21 9.83
N HIS A 78 -3.44 -4.53 10.69
CA HIS A 78 -3.03 -3.65 11.79
C HIS A 78 -1.55 -3.31 11.70
N ALA A 79 -1.13 -2.33 12.49
CA ALA A 79 0.27 -2.00 12.66
C ALA A 79 1.06 -3.26 13.03
N HIS A 80 2.29 -3.33 12.55
CA HIS A 80 3.25 -4.43 12.71
C HIS A 80 2.96 -5.66 11.84
N HIS A 81 1.83 -5.71 11.13
CA HIS A 81 1.62 -6.76 10.13
C HIS A 81 2.53 -6.57 8.94
N ILE A 82 2.93 -7.68 8.34
CA ILE A 82 3.73 -7.67 7.11
C ILE A 82 2.79 -7.58 5.93
N ILE A 83 3.18 -6.78 4.92
CA ILE A 83 2.42 -6.62 3.68
C ILE A 83 3.35 -6.80 2.50
N ASP A 84 2.94 -7.59 1.52
CA ASP A 84 3.72 -7.89 0.34
C ASP A 84 3.40 -6.86 -0.74
N VAL A 85 4.41 -6.10 -1.17
CA VAL A 85 4.28 -5.00 -2.10
C VAL A 85 5.16 -5.24 -3.32
N PHE A 86 4.62 -5.03 -4.51
CA PHE A 86 5.36 -5.07 -5.76
C PHE A 86 5.33 -3.70 -6.42
N GLY A 87 6.49 -3.16 -6.70
CA GLY A 87 6.62 -1.86 -7.34
C GLY A 87 7.96 -1.22 -7.07
N PRO A 88 8.06 0.09 -7.22
CA PRO A 88 7.03 1.01 -7.70
C PRO A 88 6.76 0.83 -9.20
N LEU A 89 5.54 1.15 -9.63
CA LEU A 89 5.08 0.97 -11.00
C LEU A 89 4.56 2.29 -11.56
N GLY A 90 4.55 2.38 -12.88
CA GLY A 90 4.04 3.56 -13.57
C GLY A 90 5.11 4.64 -13.76
N SER A 91 4.75 5.63 -14.60
CA SER A 91 5.64 6.74 -14.90
C SER A 91 5.50 7.84 -13.86
N SER A 92 6.62 8.51 -13.56
CA SER A 92 6.57 9.70 -12.73
C SER A 92 6.21 10.92 -13.57
N TYR A 93 5.69 11.95 -12.91
CA TYR A 93 5.44 13.24 -13.55
C TYR A 93 6.72 14.04 -13.73
#